data_3ce1622c3b672e5335272f09651c2343
#
_entry.id   3ce1622c3b672e5335272f09651c2343
#
_cell.length_a   1.000
_cell.length_b   1.000
_cell.length_c   1.000
_cell.angle_alpha   90.00
_cell.angle_beta   90.00
_cell.angle_gamma   90.00
#
_symmetry.space_group_name_H-M   'P 1'
#
loop_
_entity.id
_entity.type
_entity.pdbx_description
1 polymer ?
#
loop_
_entity_poly.entity_id
_entity_poly.type
_entity_poly.pdbx_seq_one_letter_code
_entity_poly.pdbx_strand_id
1 'polypeptide(L)'
;MKKLMFVAAMAISAAFFTGCGNSTPKANMKSDVDTLSYVFGMARTQGLKEYLSQTGVDTTYMADFIKGLNEGANSGDDKKKAAYYAGIQIGQQIANQWVSGMNRELFGDDSTKTISLKNMMAGFVSGINNNGLMTVDSAQQVAQVMMQSIKAKDISDTISAG
;
A
#
# COMPACT_ATOMS: atom_id res chain seq x y z
N MET A 1 1.53 -56.35 -2.05
CA MET A 1 1.16 -54.93 -2.20
C MET A 1 2.46 -54.13 -2.28
N LYS A 2 2.89 -53.82 -3.51
CA LYS A 2 4.17 -53.17 -3.80
C LYS A 2 3.97 -51.66 -3.73
N LYS A 3 4.63 -51.01 -2.76
CA LYS A 3 4.68 -49.56 -2.65
C LYS A 3 5.62 -49.02 -3.77
N LEU A 4 5.04 -48.36 -4.78
CA LEU A 4 5.82 -47.59 -5.75
C LEU A 4 6.28 -46.30 -5.07
N MET A 5 7.53 -46.26 -4.64
CA MET A 5 8.26 -45.02 -4.37
C MET A 5 8.71 -44.44 -5.71
N PHE A 6 8.06 -43.39 -6.18
CA PHE A 6 8.61 -42.52 -7.21
C PHE A 6 9.55 -41.52 -6.55
N VAL A 7 10.81 -41.83 -6.46
CA VAL A 7 11.86 -40.84 -6.19
C VAL A 7 12.19 -40.21 -7.54
N ALA A 8 11.56 -39.10 -7.85
CA ALA A 8 11.99 -38.24 -8.94
C ALA A 8 13.21 -37.45 -8.46
N ALA A 9 14.40 -37.97 -8.71
CA ALA A 9 15.65 -37.24 -8.57
C ALA A 9 15.68 -36.13 -9.65
N MET A 10 15.14 -34.96 -9.36
CA MET A 10 15.39 -33.76 -10.14
C MET A 10 16.81 -33.29 -9.84
N ALA A 11 17.75 -33.57 -10.73
CA ALA A 11 19.04 -32.90 -10.77
C ALA A 11 18.80 -31.43 -11.18
N ILE A 12 18.63 -30.55 -10.19
CA ILE A 12 18.59 -29.13 -10.44
C ILE A 12 20.01 -28.65 -10.66
N SER A 13 20.41 -28.54 -11.93
CA SER A 13 21.62 -27.82 -12.33
C SER A 13 21.48 -26.37 -11.88
N ALA A 14 22.33 -25.95 -10.92
CA ALA A 14 22.44 -24.59 -10.46
C ALA A 14 22.96 -23.70 -11.60
N ALA A 15 22.03 -23.14 -12.40
CA ALA A 15 22.37 -22.08 -13.32
C ALA A 15 22.55 -20.80 -12.47
N PHE A 16 23.78 -20.36 -12.35
CA PHE A 16 24.12 -19.07 -11.76
C PHE A 16 23.63 -17.96 -12.67
N PHE A 17 22.42 -17.45 -12.41
CA PHE A 17 22.00 -16.19 -12.95
C PHE A 17 22.70 -15.08 -12.15
N THR A 18 23.76 -14.51 -12.71
CA THR A 18 24.32 -13.24 -12.29
C THR A 18 23.39 -12.13 -12.74
N GLY A 19 22.25 -11.96 -12.05
CA GLY A 19 21.39 -10.80 -12.19
C GLY A 19 21.89 -9.71 -11.26
N CYS A 20 22.24 -8.58 -11.79
CA CYS A 20 22.54 -7.35 -11.06
C CYS A 20 21.37 -6.99 -10.15
N GLY A 21 21.61 -7.04 -8.82
CA GLY A 21 20.67 -6.56 -7.81
C GLY A 21 20.67 -7.50 -6.60
N ASN A 22 21.36 -7.11 -5.53
CA ASN A 22 21.57 -7.89 -4.29
C ASN A 22 20.29 -8.10 -3.43
N SER A 23 19.10 -8.06 -4.00
CA SER A 23 17.85 -8.11 -3.24
C SER A 23 17.18 -9.49 -3.16
N THR A 24 17.61 -10.46 -3.97
CA THR A 24 17.00 -11.80 -3.95
C THR A 24 17.70 -12.68 -2.92
N PRO A 25 16.97 -13.20 -1.89
CA PRO A 25 17.53 -14.15 -0.94
C PRO A 25 18.02 -15.42 -1.65
N LYS A 26 19.20 -15.90 -1.25
CA LYS A 26 19.73 -17.17 -1.79
C LYS A 26 19.00 -18.35 -1.16
N ALA A 27 18.40 -19.19 -1.98
CA ALA A 27 17.75 -20.40 -1.50
C ALA A 27 18.82 -21.44 -1.05
N ASN A 28 18.51 -22.16 0.02
CA ASN A 28 19.30 -23.27 0.54
C ASN A 28 18.40 -24.49 0.67
N MET A 29 18.34 -25.32 -0.36
CA MET A 29 17.42 -26.46 -0.46
C MET A 29 18.12 -27.76 -0.05
N LYS A 30 18.43 -27.89 1.24
CA LYS A 30 19.12 -29.08 1.79
C LYS A 30 18.16 -30.15 2.32
N SER A 31 16.89 -29.80 2.52
CA SER A 31 15.86 -30.71 3.03
C SER A 31 14.58 -30.60 2.19
N ASP A 32 13.69 -31.57 2.35
CA ASP A 32 12.36 -31.53 1.73
C ASP A 32 11.55 -30.33 2.21
N VAL A 33 11.72 -29.93 3.47
CA VAL A 33 11.08 -28.75 4.04
C VAL A 33 11.59 -27.46 3.40
N ASP A 34 12.91 -27.37 3.16
CA ASP A 34 13.50 -26.21 2.46
C ASP A 34 12.96 -26.13 1.02
N THR A 35 12.94 -27.28 0.34
CA THR A 35 12.41 -27.38 -1.03
C THR A 35 10.92 -26.99 -1.06
N LEU A 36 10.13 -27.54 -0.15
CA LEU A 36 8.70 -27.18 -0.03
C LEU A 36 8.52 -25.69 0.20
N SER A 37 9.30 -25.09 1.10
CA SER A 37 9.23 -23.66 1.41
C SER A 37 9.49 -22.80 0.17
N TYR A 38 10.50 -23.16 -0.61
CA TYR A 38 10.86 -22.46 -1.84
C TYR A 38 9.76 -22.58 -2.91
N VAL A 39 9.30 -23.80 -3.22
CA VAL A 39 8.27 -23.99 -4.25
C VAL A 39 6.92 -23.41 -3.84
N PHE A 40 6.60 -23.43 -2.55
CA PHE A 40 5.40 -22.80 -2.03
C PHE A 40 5.46 -21.27 -2.22
N GLY A 41 6.62 -20.66 -1.93
CA GLY A 41 6.84 -19.23 -2.19
C GLY A 41 6.65 -18.90 -3.68
N MET A 42 7.25 -19.69 -4.58
CA MET A 42 7.06 -19.50 -6.03
C MET A 42 5.59 -19.61 -6.44
N ALA A 43 4.87 -20.62 -5.95
CA ALA A 43 3.47 -20.85 -6.31
C ALA A 43 2.55 -19.67 -5.89
N ARG A 44 2.91 -18.95 -4.84
CA ARG A 44 2.16 -17.76 -4.36
C ARG A 44 2.32 -16.52 -5.23
N THR A 45 3.23 -16.53 -6.20
CA THR A 45 3.41 -15.40 -7.11
C THR A 45 2.48 -15.43 -8.33
N GLN A 46 1.66 -16.47 -8.46
CA GLN A 46 0.70 -16.56 -9.56
C GLN A 46 -0.27 -15.38 -9.55
N GLY A 47 -0.35 -14.63 -10.65
CA GLY A 47 -1.18 -13.44 -10.79
C GLY A 47 -0.69 -12.20 -10.02
N LEU A 48 0.46 -12.26 -9.33
CA LEU A 48 0.95 -11.15 -8.50
C LEU A 48 1.25 -9.90 -9.34
N LYS A 49 1.88 -10.05 -10.51
CA LYS A 49 2.24 -8.89 -11.35
C LYS A 49 1.01 -8.16 -11.88
N GLU A 50 0.00 -8.90 -12.28
CA GLU A 50 -1.29 -8.39 -12.72
C GLU A 50 -1.99 -7.64 -11.58
N TYR A 51 -2.01 -8.23 -10.39
CA TYR A 51 -2.56 -7.59 -9.20
C TYR A 51 -1.81 -6.28 -8.86
N LEU A 52 -0.48 -6.29 -8.88
CA LEU A 52 0.32 -5.10 -8.62
C LEU A 52 0.03 -3.98 -9.62
N SER A 53 -0.07 -4.32 -10.91
CA SER A 53 -0.45 -3.34 -11.95
C SER A 53 -1.84 -2.75 -11.72
N GLN A 54 -2.81 -3.57 -11.33
CA GLN A 54 -4.18 -3.13 -11.03
C GLN A 54 -4.25 -2.22 -9.79
N THR A 55 -3.32 -2.40 -8.84
CA THR A 55 -3.22 -1.56 -7.63
C THR A 55 -2.34 -0.33 -7.82
N GLY A 56 -1.91 -0.04 -9.05
CA GLY A 56 -1.13 1.15 -9.39
C GLY A 56 0.37 1.01 -9.13
N VAL A 57 0.86 -0.21 -8.90
CA VAL A 57 2.30 -0.46 -8.77
C VAL A 57 2.90 -0.64 -10.17
N ASP A 58 3.79 0.28 -10.56
CA ASP A 58 4.52 0.16 -11.82
C ASP A 58 5.56 -0.96 -11.71
N THR A 59 5.39 -1.99 -12.56
CA THR A 59 6.25 -3.18 -12.56
C THR A 59 7.68 -2.89 -13.04
N THR A 60 7.98 -1.71 -13.58
CA THR A 60 9.36 -1.28 -13.87
C THR A 60 10.17 -1.10 -12.59
N TYR A 61 9.51 -0.81 -11.46
CA TYR A 61 10.12 -0.67 -10.13
C TYR A 61 10.08 -1.97 -9.30
N MET A 62 10.08 -3.13 -9.94
CA MET A 62 10.02 -4.42 -9.25
C MET A 62 11.20 -4.64 -8.29
N ALA A 63 12.36 -4.04 -8.57
CA ALA A 63 13.53 -4.11 -7.67
C ALA A 63 13.24 -3.43 -6.32
N ASP A 64 12.56 -2.28 -6.35
CA ASP A 64 12.17 -1.56 -5.13
C ASP A 64 11.07 -2.29 -4.37
N PHE A 65 10.11 -2.88 -5.10
CA PHE A 65 9.11 -3.77 -4.50
C PHE A 65 9.75 -4.94 -3.76
N ILE A 66 10.71 -5.65 -4.38
CA ILE A 66 11.43 -6.77 -3.77
C ILE A 66 12.24 -6.33 -2.55
N LYS A 67 12.85 -5.13 -2.61
CA LYS A 67 13.54 -4.55 -1.46
C LYS A 67 12.59 -4.34 -0.28
N GLY A 68 11.44 -3.71 -0.53
CA GLY A 68 10.40 -3.52 0.50
C GLY A 68 9.86 -4.84 1.05
N LEU A 69 9.65 -5.84 0.18
CA LEU A 69 9.22 -7.19 0.57
C LEU A 69 10.22 -7.85 1.53
N ASN A 70 11.52 -7.81 1.20
CA ASN A 70 12.56 -8.35 2.05
C ASN A 70 12.67 -7.60 3.38
N GLU A 71 12.55 -6.29 3.35
CA GLU A 71 12.60 -5.46 4.56
C GLU A 71 11.41 -5.77 5.48
N GLY A 72 10.21 -5.89 4.93
CA GLY A 72 9.01 -6.28 5.67
C GLY A 72 9.12 -7.69 6.26
N ALA A 73 9.55 -8.67 5.46
CA ALA A 73 9.68 -10.06 5.90
C ALA A 73 10.73 -10.24 7.01
N ASN A 74 11.77 -9.41 7.02
CA ASN A 74 12.84 -9.45 8.02
C ASN A 74 12.68 -8.43 9.16
N SER A 75 11.56 -7.72 9.23
CA SER A 75 11.31 -6.76 10.31
C SER A 75 11.07 -7.44 11.67
N GLY A 76 10.62 -8.69 11.68
CA GLY A 76 10.32 -9.44 12.89
C GLY A 76 9.36 -8.67 13.82
N ASP A 77 9.65 -8.69 15.13
CA ASP A 77 8.87 -8.00 16.16
C ASP A 77 9.32 -6.55 16.42
N ASP A 78 10.04 -5.93 15.45
CA ASP A 78 10.46 -4.53 15.58
C ASP A 78 9.27 -3.58 15.54
N LYS A 79 8.83 -3.14 16.74
CA LYS A 79 7.68 -2.26 16.91
C LYS A 79 7.86 -0.90 16.24
N LYS A 80 9.10 -0.40 16.12
CA LYS A 80 9.36 0.89 15.42
C LYS A 80 9.14 0.75 13.93
N LYS A 81 9.63 -0.33 13.33
CA LYS A 81 9.39 -0.63 11.91
C LYS A 81 7.91 -0.88 11.63
N ALA A 82 7.23 -1.65 12.49
CA ALA A 82 5.79 -1.87 12.36
C ALA A 82 5.00 -0.55 12.38
N ALA A 83 5.31 0.35 13.31
CA ALA A 83 4.69 1.68 13.38
C ALA A 83 5.00 2.53 12.14
N TYR A 84 6.24 2.49 11.64
CA TYR A 84 6.64 3.21 10.43
C TYR A 84 5.89 2.71 9.19
N TYR A 85 5.78 1.40 8.99
CA TYR A 85 5.03 0.83 7.86
C TYR A 85 3.55 1.14 7.95
N ALA A 86 2.96 1.08 9.14
CA ALA A 86 1.57 1.51 9.34
C ALA A 86 1.37 2.98 8.97
N GLY A 87 2.32 3.85 9.32
CA GLY A 87 2.32 5.26 8.95
C GLY A 87 2.36 5.48 7.43
N ILE A 88 3.20 4.73 6.71
CA ILE A 88 3.25 4.78 5.23
C ILE A 88 1.90 4.37 4.64
N GLN A 89 1.30 3.27 5.09
CA GLN A 89 0.02 2.78 4.58
C GLN A 89 -1.10 3.80 4.81
N ILE A 90 -1.20 4.34 6.02
CA ILE A 90 -2.22 5.35 6.35
C ILE A 90 -1.99 6.64 5.54
N GLY A 91 -0.74 7.09 5.40
CA GLY A 91 -0.40 8.27 4.60
C GLY A 91 -0.80 8.11 3.13
N GLN A 92 -0.54 6.95 2.52
CA GLN A 92 -0.98 6.63 1.16
C GLN A 92 -2.51 6.59 1.05
N GLN A 93 -3.21 6.02 2.04
CA GLN A 93 -4.67 6.00 2.07
C GLN A 93 -5.25 7.41 2.15
N ILE A 94 -4.68 8.28 2.99
CA ILE A 94 -5.10 9.68 3.07
C ILE A 94 -4.93 10.36 1.71
N ALA A 95 -3.73 10.27 1.11
CA ALA A 95 -3.42 10.95 -0.14
C ALA A 95 -4.25 10.45 -1.33
N ASN A 96 -4.37 9.12 -1.48
CA ASN A 96 -4.92 8.51 -2.69
C ASN A 96 -6.43 8.23 -2.61
N GLN A 97 -6.97 8.03 -1.40
CA GLN A 97 -8.38 7.67 -1.22
C GLN A 97 -9.18 8.80 -0.57
N TRP A 98 -8.74 9.32 0.57
CA TRP A 98 -9.56 10.29 1.32
C TRP A 98 -9.61 11.64 0.63
N VAL A 99 -8.46 12.16 0.16
CA VAL A 99 -8.42 13.43 -0.60
C VAL A 99 -9.24 13.30 -1.88
N SER A 100 -9.04 12.24 -2.64
CA SER A 100 -9.77 12.00 -3.89
C SER A 100 -11.27 11.79 -3.65
N GLY A 101 -11.64 11.06 -2.60
CA GLY A 101 -13.03 10.86 -2.21
C GLY A 101 -13.71 12.17 -1.85
N MET A 102 -13.07 12.99 -1.01
CA MET A 102 -13.61 14.29 -0.63
C MET A 102 -13.68 15.28 -1.80
N ASN A 103 -12.70 15.29 -2.69
CA ASN A 103 -12.75 16.13 -3.88
C ASN A 103 -13.97 15.79 -4.74
N ARG A 104 -14.18 14.49 -5.00
CA ARG A 104 -15.36 14.03 -5.76
C ARG A 104 -16.66 14.39 -5.05
N GLU A 105 -16.70 14.25 -3.74
CA GLU A 105 -17.90 14.56 -2.96
C GLU A 105 -18.23 16.06 -2.93
N LEU A 106 -17.21 16.93 -2.89
CA LEU A 106 -17.36 18.37 -2.79
C LEU A 106 -17.52 19.06 -4.13
N PHE A 107 -16.80 18.59 -5.16
CA PHE A 107 -16.62 19.30 -6.43
C PHE A 107 -16.99 18.44 -7.65
N GLY A 108 -17.46 17.19 -7.44
CA GLY A 108 -17.80 16.31 -8.54
C GLY A 108 -16.62 16.02 -9.45
N ASP A 109 -16.77 16.31 -10.74
CA ASP A 109 -15.73 16.08 -11.77
C ASP A 109 -14.84 17.32 -12.02
N ASP A 110 -15.02 18.41 -11.26
CA ASP A 110 -14.21 19.63 -11.39
C ASP A 110 -12.79 19.39 -10.83
N SER A 111 -11.87 18.98 -11.70
CA SER A 111 -10.47 18.72 -11.35
C SER A 111 -9.65 19.97 -11.04
N THR A 112 -10.21 21.18 -11.24
CA THR A 112 -9.53 22.45 -10.91
C THR A 112 -9.58 22.77 -9.42
N LYS A 113 -10.51 22.13 -8.70
CA LYS A 113 -10.70 22.30 -7.25
C LYS A 113 -10.18 21.09 -6.50
N THR A 114 -9.49 21.33 -5.41
CA THR A 114 -8.99 20.25 -4.53
C THR A 114 -8.86 20.71 -3.10
N ILE A 115 -9.12 19.79 -2.17
CA ILE A 115 -8.79 20.00 -0.76
C ILE A 115 -7.27 19.87 -0.55
N SER A 116 -6.76 20.55 0.47
CA SER A 116 -5.32 20.55 0.75
C SER A 116 -4.89 19.29 1.50
N LEU A 117 -4.13 18.41 0.82
CA LEU A 117 -3.47 17.27 1.48
C LEU A 117 -2.60 17.73 2.66
N LYS A 118 -1.86 18.87 2.50
CA LYS A 118 -1.02 19.42 3.56
C LYS A 118 -1.83 19.74 4.83
N ASN A 119 -2.99 20.40 4.67
CA ASN A 119 -3.84 20.74 5.80
C ASN A 119 -4.51 19.52 6.40
N MET A 120 -4.93 18.55 5.58
CA MET A 120 -5.47 17.29 6.06
C MET A 120 -4.44 16.52 6.89
N MET A 121 -3.20 16.40 6.43
CA MET A 121 -2.12 15.78 7.17
C MET A 121 -1.80 16.52 8.47
N ALA A 122 -1.78 17.86 8.46
CA ALA A 122 -1.57 18.66 9.67
C ALA A 122 -2.66 18.41 10.71
N GLY A 123 -3.94 18.40 10.29
CA GLY A 123 -5.06 18.09 11.17
C GLY A 123 -5.01 16.66 11.72
N PHE A 124 -4.70 15.69 10.85
CA PHE A 124 -4.59 14.28 11.23
C PHE A 124 -3.49 14.06 12.30
N VAL A 125 -2.29 14.61 12.08
CA VAL A 125 -1.18 14.52 13.04
C VAL A 125 -1.52 15.24 14.35
N SER A 126 -2.17 16.40 14.27
CA SER A 126 -2.61 17.13 15.47
C SER A 126 -3.65 16.34 16.27
N GLY A 127 -4.56 15.65 15.60
CA GLY A 127 -5.53 14.76 16.24
C GLY A 127 -4.86 13.59 16.98
N ILE A 128 -3.88 12.92 16.35
CA ILE A 128 -3.11 11.84 16.97
C ILE A 128 -2.39 12.33 18.25
N ASN A 129 -1.82 13.53 18.19
CA ASN A 129 -1.04 14.09 19.31
C ASN A 129 -1.90 14.81 20.36
N ASN A 130 -3.22 14.86 20.18
CA ASN A 130 -4.17 15.59 21.05
C ASN A 130 -3.80 17.08 21.23
N ASN A 131 -3.24 17.71 20.20
CA ASN A 131 -2.84 19.11 20.18
C ASN A 131 -3.50 19.93 19.06
N GLY A 132 -4.66 19.46 18.57
CA GLY A 132 -5.44 20.12 17.54
C GLY A 132 -6.06 21.43 18.04
N LEU A 133 -6.52 22.25 17.10
CA LEU A 133 -7.24 23.52 17.39
C LEU A 133 -8.59 23.30 18.10
N MET A 134 -9.10 22.08 18.05
CA MET A 134 -10.34 21.65 18.69
C MET A 134 -10.28 20.15 18.99
N THR A 135 -11.24 19.63 19.76
CA THR A 135 -11.37 18.19 20.00
C THR A 135 -11.76 17.44 18.72
N VAL A 136 -11.48 16.14 18.66
CA VAL A 136 -11.87 15.30 17.52
C VAL A 136 -13.39 15.32 17.29
N ASP A 137 -14.18 15.27 18.36
CA ASP A 137 -15.64 15.31 18.28
C ASP A 137 -16.15 16.64 17.70
N SER A 138 -15.56 17.76 18.15
CA SER A 138 -15.87 19.07 17.58
C SER A 138 -15.45 19.17 16.12
N ALA A 139 -14.29 18.62 15.78
CA ALA A 139 -13.81 18.61 14.39
C ALA A 139 -14.75 17.82 13.46
N GLN A 140 -15.32 16.71 13.92
CA GLN A 140 -16.31 15.95 13.13
C GLN A 140 -17.57 16.79 12.84
N GLN A 141 -18.11 17.50 13.85
CA GLN A 141 -19.28 18.36 13.68
C GLN A 141 -18.99 19.51 12.73
N VAL A 142 -17.87 20.19 12.92
CA VAL A 142 -17.44 21.31 12.07
C VAL A 142 -17.24 20.84 10.63
N ALA A 143 -16.61 19.66 10.42
CA ALA A 143 -16.41 19.11 9.10
C ALA A 143 -17.73 18.88 8.36
N GLN A 144 -18.75 18.32 9.01
CA GLN A 144 -20.07 18.10 8.40
C GLN A 144 -20.72 19.42 7.96
N VAL A 145 -20.71 20.44 8.82
CA VAL A 145 -21.27 21.76 8.51
C VAL A 145 -20.52 22.42 7.36
N MET A 146 -19.18 22.37 7.38
CA MET A 146 -18.35 22.95 6.32
C MET A 146 -18.54 22.24 4.99
N MET A 147 -18.64 20.92 4.96
CA MET A 147 -18.89 20.15 3.74
C MET A 147 -20.22 20.59 3.09
N GLN A 148 -21.28 20.72 3.87
CA GLN A 148 -22.58 21.20 3.38
C GLN A 148 -22.50 22.62 2.82
N SER A 149 -21.82 23.52 3.53
CA SER A 149 -21.63 24.91 3.10
C SER A 149 -20.81 25.02 1.80
N ILE A 150 -19.73 24.25 1.68
CA ILE A 150 -18.90 24.25 0.48
C ILE A 150 -19.68 23.70 -0.72
N LYS A 151 -20.42 22.61 -0.56
CA LYS A 151 -21.28 22.06 -1.64
C LYS A 151 -22.35 23.06 -2.10
N ALA A 152 -23.03 23.71 -1.15
CA ALA A 152 -24.06 24.70 -1.49
C ALA A 152 -23.48 25.90 -2.26
N LYS A 153 -22.30 26.36 -1.86
CA LYS A 153 -21.58 27.44 -2.56
C LYS A 153 -21.14 27.01 -3.96
N ASP A 154 -20.55 25.83 -4.10
CA ASP A 154 -20.09 25.31 -5.41
C ASP A 154 -21.24 25.18 -6.41
N ILE A 155 -22.41 24.70 -5.96
CA ILE A 155 -23.63 24.63 -6.79
C ILE A 155 -24.09 26.03 -7.19
N SER A 156 -24.11 27.00 -6.26
CA SER A 156 -24.52 28.37 -6.53
C SER A 156 -23.59 29.04 -7.55
N ASP A 157 -22.27 28.87 -7.40
CA ASP A 157 -21.27 29.42 -8.32
C ASP A 157 -21.41 28.84 -9.73
N THR A 158 -21.68 27.53 -9.83
CA THR A 158 -21.90 26.84 -11.11
C THR A 158 -23.17 27.35 -11.83
N ILE A 159 -24.27 27.55 -11.10
CA ILE A 159 -25.52 28.07 -11.68
C ILE A 159 -25.35 29.54 -12.13
N SER A 160 -24.54 30.33 -11.42
CA SER A 160 -24.33 31.73 -11.75
C SER A 160 -23.40 31.97 -12.94
N ALA A 161 -22.62 30.95 -13.32
CA ALA A 161 -21.64 31.02 -14.42
C ALA A 161 -22.18 30.48 -15.76
N GLY A 162 -23.35 29.84 -15.80
CA GLY A 162 -24.00 29.29 -16.98
C GLY A 162 -25.21 30.13 -17.41
#